data_4f2f72011c69fbcabe0d2212efa4d2bb
#
_entry.id   4f2f72011c69fbcabe0d2212efa4d2bb
#
_cell.length_a   1.000
_cell.length_b   1.000
_cell.length_c   1.000
_cell.angle_alpha   90.00
_cell.angle_beta   90.00
_cell.angle_gamma   90.00
#
_symmetry.space_group_name_H-M   'P 1'
#
loop_
_entity.id
_entity.type
_entity.pdbx_description
1 polymer ?
#
loop_
_entity_poly.entity_id
_entity_poly.type
_entity_poly.pdbx_seq_one_letter_code
_entity_poly.pdbx_strand_id
1 'polypeptide(L)'
;MHKHKQSQCKRKVKHRKNLMGLIIFCITVCIVFMFAYYQNLRKEIDARQKWLETVLTGEKKWILENQGPEGEFYMNGSKAGDVNPYFACMAALGLLAETKNCPITETEKKAVGRYLDWHTGILLETDGKMGIYRKESGKLIYKEKADSEDGYLGMYLFLMGKYLEKTESTDLPEYWKKGISLALKKIQSLMQDG
;
A
#
# COMPACT_ATOMS: atom_id res chain seq x y z
N MET A 1 -23.99 7.51 -79.23
CA MET A 1 -23.88 8.13 -77.89
C MET A 1 -24.11 7.16 -76.68
N HIS A 2 -24.91 6.10 -76.79
CA HIS A 2 -25.26 5.21 -75.64
C HIS A 2 -24.12 4.35 -75.10
N LYS A 3 -23.23 3.81 -75.96
CA LYS A 3 -22.12 2.95 -75.56
C LYS A 3 -21.07 3.64 -74.69
N HIS A 4 -20.82 4.93 -74.83
CA HIS A 4 -19.81 5.70 -74.09
C HIS A 4 -20.23 5.96 -72.65
N LYS A 5 -21.51 6.22 -72.37
CA LYS A 5 -22.10 6.41 -71.05
C LYS A 5 -22.03 5.10 -70.19
N GLN A 6 -22.28 3.96 -70.85
CA GLN A 6 -22.22 2.66 -70.16
C GLN A 6 -20.81 2.27 -69.73
N SER A 7 -19.81 2.61 -70.56
CA SER A 7 -18.36 2.32 -70.17
C SER A 7 -17.89 3.18 -69.04
N GLN A 8 -18.29 4.45 -68.96
CA GLN A 8 -17.96 5.35 -67.84
C GLN A 8 -18.64 4.93 -66.51
N CYS A 9 -19.88 4.46 -66.55
CA CYS A 9 -20.60 3.95 -65.39
C CYS A 9 -19.94 2.68 -64.83
N LYS A 10 -19.53 1.74 -65.67
CA LYS A 10 -18.80 0.53 -65.25
C LYS A 10 -17.43 0.85 -64.63
N ARG A 11 -16.69 1.85 -65.12
CA ARG A 11 -15.41 2.30 -64.55
C ARG A 11 -15.63 2.93 -63.17
N LYS A 12 -16.63 3.78 -62.98
CA LYS A 12 -16.94 4.39 -61.66
C LYS A 12 -17.33 3.35 -60.61
N VAL A 13 -18.11 2.36 -60.98
CA VAL A 13 -18.50 1.26 -60.05
C VAL A 13 -17.29 0.39 -59.66
N LYS A 14 -16.41 0.08 -60.61
CA LYS A 14 -15.15 -0.67 -60.33
C LYS A 14 -14.23 0.12 -59.39
N HIS A 15 -14.09 1.42 -59.59
CA HIS A 15 -13.25 2.29 -58.75
C HIS A 15 -13.79 2.38 -57.31
N ARG A 16 -15.14 2.49 -57.14
CA ARG A 16 -15.76 2.46 -55.79
C ARG A 16 -15.57 1.13 -55.07
N LYS A 17 -15.65 0.00 -55.77
CA LYS A 17 -15.42 -1.33 -55.18
C LYS A 17 -13.96 -1.49 -54.74
N ASN A 18 -13.00 -1.04 -55.53
CA ASN A 18 -11.58 -1.08 -55.14
C ASN A 18 -11.26 -0.16 -53.97
N LEU A 19 -11.85 1.04 -53.89
CA LEU A 19 -11.68 1.97 -52.79
C LEU A 19 -12.27 1.40 -51.51
N MET A 20 -13.44 0.78 -51.57
CA MET A 20 -14.07 0.14 -50.42
C MET A 20 -13.25 -1.05 -49.90
N GLY A 21 -12.65 -1.86 -50.82
CA GLY A 21 -11.75 -2.94 -50.45
C GLY A 21 -10.48 -2.43 -49.73
N LEU A 22 -9.92 -1.32 -50.24
CA LEU A 22 -8.75 -0.69 -49.60
C LEU A 22 -9.08 -0.18 -48.18
N ILE A 23 -10.24 0.47 -47.99
CA ILE A 23 -10.70 0.97 -46.71
C ILE A 23 -10.86 -0.20 -45.72
N ILE A 24 -11.52 -1.28 -46.13
CA ILE A 24 -11.72 -2.47 -45.29
C ILE A 24 -10.36 -3.07 -44.91
N PHE A 25 -9.42 -3.18 -45.84
CA PHE A 25 -8.09 -3.68 -45.59
C PHE A 25 -7.34 -2.80 -44.55
N CYS A 26 -7.36 -1.47 -44.71
CA CYS A 26 -6.72 -0.55 -43.73
C CYS A 26 -7.35 -0.69 -42.34
N ILE A 27 -8.68 -0.78 -42.24
CA ILE A 27 -9.38 -0.97 -40.96
C ILE A 27 -8.93 -2.28 -40.30
N THR A 28 -8.89 -3.38 -41.09
CA THR A 28 -8.46 -4.69 -40.58
C THR A 28 -7.03 -4.66 -40.07
N VAL A 29 -6.12 -4.02 -40.81
CA VAL A 29 -4.72 -3.84 -40.39
C VAL A 29 -4.65 -3.02 -39.09
N CYS A 30 -5.39 -1.91 -38.99
CA CYS A 30 -5.44 -1.10 -37.75
C CYS A 30 -5.95 -1.91 -36.55
N ILE A 31 -6.99 -2.73 -36.72
CA ILE A 31 -7.55 -3.58 -35.68
C ILE A 31 -6.48 -4.60 -35.19
N VAL A 32 -5.76 -5.22 -36.12
CA VAL A 32 -4.70 -6.19 -35.79
C VAL A 32 -3.56 -5.52 -35.01
N PHE A 33 -3.14 -4.33 -35.45
CA PHE A 33 -2.11 -3.57 -34.73
C PHE A 33 -2.57 -3.13 -33.33
N MET A 34 -3.81 -2.63 -33.20
CA MET A 34 -4.37 -2.28 -31.89
C MET A 34 -4.45 -3.50 -30.97
N PHE A 35 -4.87 -4.64 -31.50
CA PHE A 35 -4.93 -5.88 -30.73
C PHE A 35 -3.54 -6.34 -30.26
N ALA A 36 -2.55 -6.33 -31.14
CA ALA A 36 -1.17 -6.65 -30.79
C ALA A 36 -0.59 -5.68 -29.74
N TYR A 37 -0.84 -4.39 -29.89
CA TYR A 37 -0.45 -3.37 -28.90
C TYR A 37 -1.10 -3.63 -27.53
N TYR A 38 -2.41 -3.90 -27.52
CA TYR A 38 -3.15 -4.22 -26.29
C TYR A 38 -2.59 -5.48 -25.60
N GLN A 39 -2.27 -6.51 -26.35
CA GLN A 39 -1.67 -7.73 -25.79
C GLN A 39 -0.28 -7.47 -25.17
N ASN A 40 0.54 -6.64 -25.78
CA ASN A 40 1.84 -6.28 -25.24
C ASN A 40 1.69 -5.43 -23.96
N LEU A 41 0.79 -4.45 -23.95
CA LEU A 41 0.49 -3.64 -22.78
C LEU A 41 0.02 -4.51 -21.59
N ARG A 42 -0.84 -5.48 -21.88
CA ARG A 42 -1.32 -6.44 -20.87
C ARG A 42 -0.20 -7.27 -20.27
N LYS A 43 0.72 -7.77 -21.10
CA LYS A 43 1.90 -8.51 -20.63
C LYS A 43 2.81 -7.67 -19.74
N GLU A 44 3.01 -6.39 -20.06
CA GLU A 44 3.80 -5.48 -19.20
C GLU A 44 3.12 -5.24 -17.85
N ILE A 45 1.79 -5.03 -17.85
CA ILE A 45 1.03 -4.85 -16.60
C ILE A 45 1.13 -6.10 -15.73
N ASP A 46 0.93 -7.29 -16.32
CA ASP A 46 1.01 -8.57 -15.61
C ASP A 46 2.43 -8.80 -15.04
N ALA A 47 3.47 -8.47 -15.80
CA ALA A 47 4.86 -8.59 -15.35
C ALA A 47 5.16 -7.64 -14.17
N ARG A 48 4.70 -6.38 -14.24
CA ARG A 48 4.85 -5.41 -13.14
C ARG A 48 4.09 -5.84 -11.90
N GLN A 49 2.87 -6.33 -12.07
CA GLN A 49 2.07 -6.83 -10.95
C GLN A 49 2.77 -8.01 -10.26
N LYS A 50 3.25 -8.99 -11.02
CA LYS A 50 3.98 -10.13 -10.48
C LYS A 50 5.26 -9.72 -9.74
N TRP A 51 5.98 -8.73 -10.28
CA TRP A 51 7.16 -8.17 -9.61
C TRP A 51 6.78 -7.51 -8.27
N LEU A 52 5.74 -6.66 -8.24
CA LEU A 52 5.27 -6.02 -7.01
C LEU A 52 4.83 -7.05 -5.96
N GLU A 53 4.14 -8.11 -6.36
CA GLU A 53 3.73 -9.20 -5.45
C GLU A 53 4.95 -9.93 -4.87
N THR A 54 5.98 -10.15 -5.69
CA THR A 54 7.23 -10.77 -5.24
C THR A 54 7.94 -9.89 -4.21
N VAL A 55 8.05 -8.59 -4.49
CA VAL A 55 8.65 -7.62 -3.56
C VAL A 55 7.84 -7.54 -2.27
N LEU A 56 6.52 -7.36 -2.37
CA LEU A 56 5.65 -7.27 -1.21
C LEU A 56 5.76 -8.51 -0.30
N THR A 57 5.77 -9.70 -0.90
CA THR A 57 5.92 -10.96 -0.14
C THR A 57 7.28 -11.03 0.55
N GLY A 58 8.35 -10.62 -0.13
CA GLY A 58 9.70 -10.58 0.43
C GLY A 58 9.82 -9.61 1.60
N GLU A 59 9.30 -8.39 1.44
CA GLU A 59 9.31 -7.36 2.48
C GLU A 59 8.48 -7.78 3.70
N LYS A 60 7.28 -8.30 3.51
CA LYS A 60 6.45 -8.82 4.61
C LYS A 60 7.17 -9.91 5.40
N LYS A 61 7.79 -10.86 4.71
CA LYS A 61 8.57 -11.92 5.34
C LYS A 61 9.71 -11.32 6.17
N TRP A 62 10.47 -10.38 5.59
CA TRP A 62 11.57 -9.72 6.28
C TRP A 62 11.10 -8.96 7.53
N ILE A 63 9.98 -8.20 7.44
CA ILE A 63 9.40 -7.49 8.59
C ILE A 63 9.01 -8.47 9.70
N LEU A 64 8.33 -9.59 9.36
CA LEU A 64 7.93 -10.61 10.33
C LEU A 64 9.13 -11.26 11.03
N GLU A 65 10.18 -11.60 10.28
CA GLU A 65 11.40 -12.22 10.81
C GLU A 65 12.17 -11.28 11.73
N ASN A 66 12.01 -9.96 11.57
CA ASN A 66 12.71 -8.93 12.34
C ASN A 66 11.84 -8.27 13.43
N GLN A 67 10.61 -8.74 13.64
CA GLN A 67 9.81 -8.30 14.79
C GLN A 67 10.44 -8.74 16.10
N GLY A 68 10.53 -7.83 17.06
CA GLY A 68 11.02 -8.11 18.40
C GLY A 68 10.05 -8.94 19.23
N PRO A 69 10.51 -9.47 20.37
CA PRO A 69 9.73 -10.40 21.20
C PRO A 69 8.48 -9.76 21.83
N GLU A 70 8.51 -8.45 22.09
CA GLU A 70 7.38 -7.71 22.66
C GLU A 70 6.44 -7.13 21.59
N GLY A 71 6.80 -7.30 20.31
CA GLY A 71 6.00 -6.79 19.17
C GLY A 71 6.62 -5.60 18.47
N GLU A 72 7.70 -5.02 19.00
CA GLU A 72 8.41 -3.88 18.43
C GLU A 72 9.07 -4.18 17.08
N PHE A 73 9.20 -3.14 16.23
CA PHE A 73 9.98 -3.20 14.99
C PHE A 73 11.19 -2.27 15.10
N TYR A 74 12.39 -2.84 14.99
CA TYR A 74 13.65 -2.10 15.07
C TYR A 74 13.98 -1.43 13.73
N MET A 75 14.59 -0.24 13.78
CA MET A 75 14.97 0.53 12.59
C MET A 75 15.96 -0.19 11.67
N ASN A 76 16.84 -1.00 12.23
CA ASN A 76 17.92 -1.67 11.50
C ASN A 76 17.65 -3.16 11.22
N GLY A 77 16.48 -3.68 11.52
CA GLY A 77 16.13 -5.08 11.31
C GLY A 77 16.93 -6.11 12.08
N SER A 78 17.73 -5.70 13.08
CA SER A 78 18.62 -6.60 13.82
C SER A 78 18.04 -7.17 15.11
N LYS A 79 16.77 -6.92 15.41
CA LYS A 79 16.12 -7.21 16.72
C LYS A 79 16.84 -6.60 17.92
N ALA A 80 17.63 -5.57 17.67
CA ALA A 80 18.38 -4.80 18.66
C ALA A 80 18.58 -3.38 18.15
N GLY A 81 18.76 -2.43 19.06
CA GLY A 81 19.00 -1.03 18.70
C GLY A 81 17.77 -0.16 18.90
N ASP A 82 17.63 0.81 18.04
CA ASP A 82 16.61 1.85 18.19
C ASP A 82 15.28 1.46 17.56
N VAL A 83 14.18 1.81 18.22
CA VAL A 83 12.82 1.73 17.72
C VAL A 83 12.32 3.15 17.53
N ASN A 84 12.02 3.51 16.29
CA ASN A 84 11.31 4.72 15.98
C ASN A 84 9.84 4.35 15.69
N PRO A 85 8.88 4.74 16.55
CA PRO A 85 7.48 4.35 16.40
C PRO A 85 6.85 4.78 15.07
N TYR A 86 7.28 5.90 14.48
CA TYR A 86 6.80 6.33 13.17
C TYR A 86 7.15 5.32 12.06
N PHE A 87 8.42 4.95 11.94
CA PHE A 87 8.86 3.95 10.95
C PHE A 87 8.35 2.56 11.27
N ALA A 88 8.23 2.22 12.56
CA ALA A 88 7.63 0.96 12.99
C ALA A 88 6.13 0.87 12.59
N CYS A 89 5.36 1.96 12.66
CA CYS A 89 4.01 2.03 12.11
C CYS A 89 3.99 1.80 10.59
N MET A 90 4.97 2.35 9.84
CA MET A 90 5.08 2.11 8.40
C MET A 90 5.35 0.64 8.08
N ALA A 91 6.23 -0.02 8.84
CA ALA A 91 6.48 -1.46 8.71
C ALA A 91 5.20 -2.28 8.99
N ALA A 92 4.47 -1.95 10.06
CA ALA A 92 3.19 -2.58 10.39
C ALA A 92 2.13 -2.36 9.29
N LEU A 93 2.05 -1.17 8.69
CA LEU A 93 1.19 -0.88 7.53
C LEU A 93 1.60 -1.72 6.31
N GLY A 94 2.90 -1.95 6.11
CA GLY A 94 3.41 -2.84 5.07
C GLY A 94 2.90 -4.28 5.23
N LEU A 95 2.78 -4.78 6.47
CA LEU A 95 2.16 -6.09 6.74
C LEU A 95 0.67 -6.12 6.41
N LEU A 96 -0.05 -5.00 6.56
CA LEU A 96 -1.47 -4.87 6.20
C LEU A 96 -1.69 -4.55 4.71
N ALA A 97 -0.64 -4.36 3.93
CA ALA A 97 -0.77 -4.19 2.48
C ALA A 97 -1.17 -5.52 1.82
N GLU A 98 -2.04 -5.44 0.82
CA GLU A 98 -2.52 -6.61 0.10
C GLU A 98 -2.68 -6.37 -1.39
N THR A 99 -2.59 -7.45 -2.15
CA THR A 99 -2.97 -7.50 -3.56
C THR A 99 -3.89 -8.71 -3.76
N LYS A 100 -4.45 -8.83 -4.96
CA LYS A 100 -5.32 -9.98 -5.31
C LYS A 100 -4.63 -11.33 -5.03
N ASN A 101 -3.31 -11.42 -5.25
CA ASN A 101 -2.55 -12.67 -5.13
C ASN A 101 -1.65 -12.71 -3.88
N CYS A 102 -1.65 -11.64 -3.08
CA CYS A 102 -0.94 -11.56 -1.81
C CYS A 102 -1.89 -11.01 -0.74
N PRO A 103 -2.86 -11.81 -0.27
CA PRO A 103 -3.79 -11.40 0.79
C PRO A 103 -3.07 -11.29 2.13
N ILE A 104 -3.69 -10.57 3.07
CA ILE A 104 -3.19 -10.48 4.44
C ILE A 104 -3.42 -11.81 5.15
N THR A 105 -2.38 -12.34 5.80
CA THR A 105 -2.43 -13.58 6.58
C THR A 105 -2.75 -13.30 8.05
N GLU A 106 -3.24 -14.34 8.76
CA GLU A 106 -3.47 -14.26 10.22
C GLU A 106 -2.16 -14.01 11.00
N THR A 107 -1.03 -14.49 10.49
CA THR A 107 0.30 -14.21 11.07
C THR A 107 0.64 -12.73 11.00
N GLU A 108 0.39 -12.08 9.87
CA GLU A 108 0.60 -10.63 9.68
C GLU A 108 -0.33 -9.82 10.58
N LYS A 109 -1.61 -10.16 10.65
CA LYS A 109 -2.58 -9.52 11.57
C LYS A 109 -2.11 -9.61 13.02
N LYS A 110 -1.70 -10.81 13.47
CA LYS A 110 -1.19 -11.03 14.83
C LYS A 110 0.10 -10.20 15.09
N ALA A 111 0.99 -10.11 14.11
CA ALA A 111 2.21 -9.31 14.25
C ALA A 111 1.89 -7.82 14.42
N VAL A 112 0.95 -7.29 13.62
CA VAL A 112 0.49 -5.90 13.77
C VAL A 112 -0.23 -5.68 15.09
N GLY A 113 -1.08 -6.62 15.53
CA GLY A 113 -1.74 -6.56 16.85
C GLY A 113 -0.71 -6.46 17.99
N ARG A 114 0.34 -7.31 18.01
CA ARG A 114 1.42 -7.23 19.01
C ARG A 114 2.15 -5.90 18.98
N TYR A 115 2.39 -5.34 17.78
CA TYR A 115 3.00 -4.03 17.67
C TYR A 115 2.08 -2.92 18.25
N LEU A 116 0.78 -2.99 17.98
CA LEU A 116 -0.19 -2.05 18.55
C LEU A 116 -0.26 -2.17 20.07
N ASP A 117 -0.17 -3.38 20.62
CA ASP A 117 -0.08 -3.61 22.06
C ASP A 117 1.15 -2.92 22.65
N TRP A 118 2.32 -3.15 22.07
CA TRP A 118 3.58 -2.55 22.46
C TRP A 118 3.52 -1.01 22.37
N HIS A 119 3.05 -0.46 21.23
CA HIS A 119 2.98 0.99 21.01
C HIS A 119 2.00 1.66 21.99
N THR A 120 0.84 1.04 22.21
CA THR A 120 -0.14 1.54 23.18
C THR A 120 0.42 1.53 24.59
N GLY A 121 1.16 0.49 24.98
CA GLY A 121 1.85 0.42 26.27
C GLY A 121 2.80 1.61 26.47
N ILE A 122 3.69 1.85 25.51
CA ILE A 122 4.60 3.00 25.53
C ILE A 122 3.86 4.33 25.64
N LEU A 123 2.83 4.51 24.80
CA LEU A 123 2.03 5.72 24.79
C LEU A 123 1.42 6.03 26.17
N LEU A 124 0.90 5.02 26.84
CA LEU A 124 0.30 5.16 28.17
C LEU A 124 1.35 5.37 29.26
N GLU A 125 2.49 4.65 29.22
CA GLU A 125 3.59 4.79 30.18
C GLU A 125 4.24 6.18 30.13
N THR A 126 4.35 6.77 28.94
CA THR A 126 5.00 8.06 28.73
C THR A 126 4.05 9.26 28.77
N ASP A 127 2.79 9.05 29.10
CA ASP A 127 1.72 10.06 29.03
C ASP A 127 1.69 10.76 27.65
N GLY A 128 1.79 9.98 26.58
CA GLY A 128 1.71 10.45 25.21
C GLY A 128 2.97 11.13 24.65
N LYS A 129 4.09 11.09 25.37
CA LYS A 129 5.38 11.56 24.84
C LYS A 129 5.88 10.56 23.79
N MET A 130 6.17 11.06 22.59
CA MET A 130 6.70 10.25 21.50
C MET A 130 8.16 10.57 21.23
N GLY A 131 8.90 9.53 20.83
CA GLY A 131 10.32 9.66 20.52
C GLY A 131 10.95 8.36 20.06
N ILE A 132 12.27 8.33 20.00
CA ILE A 132 13.07 7.15 19.69
C ILE A 132 13.37 6.42 21.00
N TYR A 133 13.21 5.11 20.96
CA TYR A 133 13.45 4.22 22.10
C TYR A 133 14.55 3.23 21.77
N ARG A 134 15.30 2.81 22.81
CA ARG A 134 16.28 1.73 22.70
C ARG A 134 16.04 0.71 23.79
N LYS A 135 16.16 -0.57 23.45
CA LYS A 135 16.13 -1.64 24.45
C LYS A 135 17.54 -1.87 24.98
N GLU A 136 17.75 -1.57 26.26
CA GLU A 136 18.99 -1.81 26.97
C GLU A 136 18.75 -2.69 28.21
N SER A 137 19.45 -3.81 28.32
CA SER A 137 19.27 -4.77 29.41
C SER A 137 17.80 -5.19 29.65
N GLY A 138 17.06 -5.36 28.60
CA GLY A 138 15.64 -5.75 28.64
C GLY A 138 14.65 -4.62 28.95
N LYS A 139 15.13 -3.40 29.20
CA LYS A 139 14.30 -2.22 29.46
C LYS A 139 14.27 -1.30 28.25
N LEU A 140 13.12 -0.71 27.99
CA LEU A 140 12.98 0.32 26.98
C LEU A 140 13.43 1.66 27.56
N ILE A 141 14.41 2.29 26.91
CA ILE A 141 14.95 3.59 27.31
C ILE A 141 14.56 4.62 26.25
N TYR A 142 13.93 5.70 26.69
CA TYR A 142 13.69 6.87 25.86
C TYR A 142 15.01 7.57 25.55
N LYS A 143 15.31 7.73 24.28
CA LYS A 143 16.58 8.31 23.83
C LYS A 143 16.46 9.72 23.35
N GLU A 144 15.47 9.99 22.54
CA GLU A 144 15.35 11.24 21.83
C GLU A 144 13.89 11.58 21.61
N LYS A 145 13.55 12.86 21.74
CA LYS A 145 12.21 13.38 21.44
C LYS A 145 11.92 13.27 19.94
N ALA A 146 10.67 12.95 19.59
CA ALA A 146 10.20 13.04 18.23
C ALA A 146 10.31 14.49 17.72
N ASP A 147 10.71 14.65 16.48
CA ASP A 147 10.74 15.94 15.79
C ASP A 147 9.33 16.46 15.50
N SER A 148 8.34 15.57 15.43
CA SER A 148 6.92 15.85 15.17
C SER A 148 6.03 14.90 15.98
N GLU A 149 5.73 15.24 17.23
CA GLU A 149 4.92 14.39 18.13
C GLU A 149 3.53 14.10 17.54
N ASP A 150 2.92 15.10 16.90
CA ASP A 150 1.63 14.97 16.20
C ASP A 150 1.69 13.97 15.03
N GLY A 151 2.79 13.95 14.27
CA GLY A 151 3.04 12.97 13.21
C GLY A 151 3.10 11.54 13.73
N TYR A 152 3.80 11.31 14.84
CA TYR A 152 3.90 9.99 15.47
C TYR A 152 2.55 9.50 16.01
N LEU A 153 1.81 10.38 16.70
CA LEU A 153 0.47 10.09 17.20
C LEU A 153 -0.53 9.86 16.06
N GLY A 154 -0.43 10.67 15.00
CA GLY A 154 -1.26 10.50 13.78
C GLY A 154 -1.02 9.15 13.11
N MET A 155 0.25 8.72 12.98
CA MET A 155 0.59 7.40 12.42
C MET A 155 0.07 6.24 13.29
N TYR A 156 0.12 6.36 14.62
CA TYR A 156 -0.49 5.38 15.53
C TYR A 156 -1.99 5.24 15.28
N LEU A 157 -2.73 6.37 15.24
CA LEU A 157 -4.17 6.36 15.00
C LEU A 157 -4.52 5.83 13.60
N PHE A 158 -3.74 6.19 12.59
CA PHE A 158 -3.94 5.69 11.24
C PHE A 158 -3.73 4.17 11.14
N LEU A 159 -2.65 3.67 11.74
CA LEU A 159 -2.38 2.23 11.79
C LEU A 159 -3.49 1.49 12.54
N MET A 160 -3.94 2.02 13.69
CA MET A 160 -5.05 1.44 14.45
C MET A 160 -6.31 1.33 13.60
N GLY A 161 -6.70 2.41 12.91
CA GLY A 161 -7.85 2.41 12.01
C GLY A 161 -7.71 1.38 10.88
N LYS A 162 -6.52 1.27 10.27
CA LYS A 162 -6.26 0.27 9.22
C LYS A 162 -6.29 -1.16 9.75
N TYR A 163 -5.78 -1.40 10.93
CA TYR A 163 -5.84 -2.72 11.56
C TYR A 163 -7.29 -3.16 11.80
N LEU A 164 -8.12 -2.26 12.36
CA LEU A 164 -9.53 -2.55 12.61
C LEU A 164 -10.30 -2.83 11.31
N GLU A 165 -10.07 -2.02 10.27
CA GLU A 165 -10.62 -2.24 8.93
C GLU A 165 -10.29 -3.65 8.40
N LYS A 166 -9.00 -4.06 8.53
CA LYS A 166 -8.52 -5.33 7.97
C LYS A 166 -8.84 -6.56 8.83
N THR A 167 -9.14 -6.37 10.09
CA THR A 167 -9.54 -7.47 10.99
C THR A 167 -11.06 -7.56 11.18
N GLU A 168 -11.80 -6.59 10.63
CA GLU A 168 -13.26 -6.46 10.82
C GLU A 168 -13.65 -6.44 12.30
N SER A 169 -12.71 -6.01 13.16
CA SER A 169 -12.91 -6.01 14.62
C SER A 169 -13.70 -4.78 15.03
N THR A 170 -14.81 -5.01 15.71
CA THR A 170 -15.65 -3.96 16.31
C THR A 170 -15.42 -3.81 17.81
N ASP A 171 -14.78 -4.79 18.43
CA ASP A 171 -14.50 -4.77 19.87
C ASP A 171 -13.03 -4.49 20.12
N LEU A 172 -12.78 -3.34 20.73
CA LEU A 172 -11.43 -2.84 21.06
C LEU A 172 -11.12 -3.16 22.52
N PRO A 173 -9.92 -3.70 22.82
CA PRO A 173 -9.42 -3.79 24.18
C PRO A 173 -9.50 -2.43 24.90
N GLU A 174 -9.85 -2.43 26.17
CA GLU A 174 -10.04 -1.18 26.91
C GLU A 174 -8.78 -0.33 26.99
N TYR A 175 -7.60 -0.95 27.06
CA TYR A 175 -6.33 -0.22 27.06
C TYR A 175 -6.02 0.43 25.69
N TRP A 176 -6.48 -0.16 24.55
CA TRP A 176 -6.38 0.49 23.24
C TRP A 176 -7.28 1.73 23.16
N LYS A 177 -8.50 1.65 23.72
CA LYS A 177 -9.40 2.82 23.81
C LYS A 177 -8.75 3.96 24.59
N LYS A 178 -8.07 3.64 25.72
CA LYS A 178 -7.30 4.62 26.49
C LYS A 178 -6.16 5.22 25.67
N GLY A 179 -5.37 4.42 24.95
CA GLY A 179 -4.30 4.89 24.07
C GLY A 179 -4.81 5.81 22.97
N ILE A 180 -5.90 5.44 22.29
CA ILE A 180 -6.56 6.28 21.27
C ILE A 180 -7.02 7.62 21.88
N SER A 181 -7.68 7.58 23.02
CA SER A 181 -8.16 8.78 23.71
C SER A 181 -7.01 9.72 24.11
N LEU A 182 -5.91 9.15 24.63
CA LEU A 182 -4.72 9.91 24.97
C LEU A 182 -4.06 10.54 23.72
N ALA A 183 -3.91 9.79 22.64
CA ALA A 183 -3.34 10.28 21.39
C ALA A 183 -4.15 11.45 20.83
N LEU A 184 -5.48 11.32 20.78
CA LEU A 184 -6.36 12.38 20.32
C LEU A 184 -6.28 13.64 21.19
N LYS A 185 -6.26 13.48 22.52
CA LYS A 185 -6.12 14.60 23.46
C LYS A 185 -4.79 15.33 23.26
N LYS A 186 -3.69 14.61 23.07
CA LYS A 186 -2.37 15.21 22.84
C LYS A 186 -2.30 15.96 21.51
N ILE A 187 -2.82 15.39 20.42
CA ILE A 187 -2.89 16.10 19.14
C ILE A 187 -3.70 17.40 19.27
N GLN A 188 -4.84 17.36 19.98
CA GLN A 188 -5.64 18.56 20.20
C GLN A 188 -4.89 19.64 20.97
N SER A 189 -4.10 19.26 22.00
CA SER A 189 -3.29 20.25 22.73
C SER A 189 -2.19 20.85 21.86
N LEU A 190 -1.50 20.05 21.05
CA LEU A 190 -0.45 20.52 20.14
C LEU A 190 -0.99 21.51 19.07
N MET A 191 -2.24 21.33 18.63
CA MET A 191 -2.89 22.24 17.68
C MET A 191 -3.34 23.58 18.31
N GLN A 192 -3.46 23.66 19.64
CA GLN A 192 -3.85 24.89 20.35
C GLN A 192 -2.63 25.75 20.71
N ASP A 193 -1.46 25.14 20.85
CA ASP A 193 -0.21 25.79 21.27
C ASP A 193 0.62 26.33 20.10
N GLY A 194 0.23 26.06 18.83
CA GLY A 194 0.86 26.52 17.59
C GLY A 194 0.06 27.57 16.87
#